data_23dbf1f0f38c2d0350493a4c966b9a62
#
_entry.id   23dbf1f0f38c2d0350493a4c966b9a62
#
_cell.length_a   1.000
_cell.length_b   1.000
_cell.length_c   1.000
_cell.angle_alpha   90.00
_cell.angle_beta   90.00
_cell.angle_gamma   90.00
#
_symmetry.space_group_name_H-M   'P 1'
#
loop_
_entity.id
_entity.type
_entity.pdbx_description
1 polymer ?
#
loop_
_entity_poly.entity_id
_entity_poly.type
_entity_poly.pdbx_seq_one_letter_code
_entity_poly.pdbx_strand_id
1 'polypeptide(L)'
;ASNNQKPLQTSALFKDTNIRIYYSNNIKTLEVLGVVKNIYAIGAGILEAMKLGENARASFITRCASEMQFMLKQSNLNDQKILSLAGIGDLVLTCSSKKSRNFSFGKKFIFMQSAKNLSKNKTTIEGLNSIMTIKKVLNLNLKDLPILTSIINVIKGKSVKNEVNNLLRRKFKYE
;
A
#
# COMPACT_ATOMS: atom_id res chain seq x y z
N ALA A 1 21.57 1.16 7.50
CA ALA A 1 22.08 2.22 8.36
C ALA A 1 23.50 1.89 8.75
N SER A 2 24.40 2.56 8.21
CA SER A 2 25.82 2.29 8.47
C SER A 2 26.58 3.57 8.37
N ASN A 3 27.68 3.68 9.14
CA ASN A 3 28.63 4.77 9.14
C ASN A 3 28.65 5.61 7.85
N ASN A 4 28.73 6.92 7.97
CA ASN A 4 28.65 7.91 6.87
C ASN A 4 29.54 7.62 5.64
N GLN A 5 30.50 6.70 5.72
CA GLN A 5 31.37 6.32 4.59
C GLN A 5 30.75 5.30 3.63
N LYS A 6 29.87 4.40 4.09
CA LYS A 6 29.24 3.37 3.21
C LYS A 6 28.33 3.95 2.13
N PRO A 7 27.53 5.01 2.36
CA PRO A 7 26.76 5.66 1.31
C PRO A 7 27.60 6.16 0.14
N LEU A 8 28.72 6.81 0.42
CA LEU A 8 29.63 7.33 -0.61
C LEU A 8 30.25 6.22 -1.44
N GLN A 9 30.65 5.10 -0.83
CA GLN A 9 31.17 3.94 -1.54
C GLN A 9 30.10 3.32 -2.45
N THR A 10 28.87 3.19 -1.95
CA THR A 10 27.76 2.64 -2.74
C THR A 10 27.42 3.56 -3.92
N SER A 11 27.41 4.88 -3.75
CA SER A 11 27.13 5.80 -4.86
C SER A 11 28.19 5.74 -5.97
N ALA A 12 29.45 5.50 -5.60
CA ALA A 12 30.53 5.39 -6.56
C ALA A 12 30.33 4.25 -7.56
N LEU A 13 29.71 3.13 -7.13
CA LEU A 13 29.38 1.98 -7.99
C LEU A 13 28.37 2.31 -9.08
N PHE A 14 27.61 3.40 -8.93
CA PHE A 14 26.56 3.79 -9.87
C PHE A 14 26.87 5.08 -10.63
N LYS A 15 28.12 5.62 -10.49
CA LYS A 15 28.51 6.92 -11.04
C LYS A 15 28.31 6.99 -12.56
N ASP A 16 28.61 5.91 -13.28
CA ASP A 16 28.57 5.86 -14.73
C ASP A 16 27.30 5.13 -15.25
N THR A 17 26.24 5.12 -14.43
CA THR A 17 24.95 4.50 -14.78
C THR A 17 23.82 5.54 -14.78
N ASN A 18 22.69 5.20 -15.38
CA ASN A 18 21.46 6.00 -15.33
C ASN A 18 20.70 5.84 -14.01
N ILE A 19 21.36 5.37 -12.94
CA ILE A 19 20.75 5.13 -11.64
C ILE A 19 21.15 6.23 -10.66
N ARG A 20 20.17 6.95 -10.11
CA ARG A 20 20.38 7.94 -9.05
C ARG A 20 20.11 7.31 -7.70
N ILE A 21 21.12 7.32 -6.83
CA ILE A 21 21.02 6.77 -5.48
C ILE A 21 20.50 7.84 -4.51
N TYR A 22 19.56 7.46 -3.66
CA TYR A 22 19.05 8.26 -2.54
C TYR A 22 19.29 7.53 -1.23
N TYR A 23 19.72 8.26 -0.22
CA TYR A 23 19.99 7.72 1.11
C TYR A 23 18.90 8.09 2.10
N SER A 24 18.66 7.24 3.06
CA SER A 24 17.73 7.53 4.14
C SER A 24 18.18 6.87 5.45
N ASN A 25 18.07 7.60 6.53
CA ASN A 25 18.30 7.09 7.89
C ASN A 25 17.00 6.56 8.52
N ASN A 26 15.88 6.64 7.80
CA ASN A 26 14.55 6.25 8.31
C ASN A 26 14.18 4.83 7.87
N ILE A 27 14.99 3.83 8.23
CA ILE A 27 14.82 2.45 7.77
C ILE A 27 13.43 1.91 8.11
N LYS A 28 13.01 2.02 9.37
CA LYS A 28 11.69 1.54 9.81
C LYS A 28 10.54 2.17 9.00
N THR A 29 10.62 3.47 8.73
CA THR A 29 9.63 4.16 7.90
C THR A 29 9.57 3.58 6.49
N LEU A 30 10.73 3.35 5.86
CA LEU A 30 10.80 2.80 4.50
C LEU A 30 10.28 1.36 4.45
N GLU A 31 10.57 0.55 5.45
CA GLU A 31 10.05 -0.82 5.55
C GLU A 31 8.52 -0.83 5.67
N VAL A 32 7.95 0.03 6.52
CA VAL A 32 6.49 0.16 6.67
C VAL A 32 5.85 0.58 5.35
N LEU A 33 6.38 1.63 4.70
CA LEU A 33 5.89 2.10 3.40
C LEU A 33 5.94 0.98 2.35
N GLY A 34 7.05 0.23 2.27
CA GLY A 34 7.26 -0.86 1.33
C GLY A 34 6.29 -2.04 1.51
N VAL A 35 5.87 -2.32 2.74
CA VAL A 35 4.87 -3.37 2.99
C VAL A 35 3.46 -2.89 2.72
N VAL A 36 3.09 -1.71 3.24
CA VAL A 36 1.71 -1.20 3.18
C VAL A 36 1.28 -0.88 1.75
N LYS A 37 2.18 -0.35 0.90
CA LYS A 37 1.90 -0.11 -0.53
C LYS A 37 1.40 -1.35 -1.26
N ASN A 38 1.94 -2.53 -0.92
CA ASN A 38 1.56 -3.78 -1.58
C ASN A 38 0.12 -4.16 -1.30
N ILE A 39 -0.40 -3.81 -0.14
CA ILE A 39 -1.78 -4.05 0.24
C ILE A 39 -2.70 -3.08 -0.51
N TYR A 40 -2.33 -1.81 -0.56
CA TYR A 40 -3.06 -0.82 -1.36
C TYR A 40 -3.06 -1.17 -2.85
N ALA A 41 -1.98 -1.78 -3.37
CA ALA A 41 -1.96 -2.27 -4.74
C ALA A 41 -3.00 -3.38 -5.00
N ILE A 42 -3.30 -4.25 -4.02
CA ILE A 42 -4.41 -5.20 -4.13
C ILE A 42 -5.73 -4.45 -4.28
N GLY A 43 -5.97 -3.43 -3.44
CA GLY A 43 -7.16 -2.58 -3.52
C GLY A 43 -7.29 -1.88 -4.88
N ALA A 44 -6.20 -1.31 -5.40
CA ALA A 44 -6.17 -0.69 -6.72
C ALA A 44 -6.51 -1.68 -7.84
N GLY A 45 -6.01 -2.91 -7.75
CA GLY A 45 -6.35 -3.98 -8.68
C GLY A 45 -7.84 -4.38 -8.64
N ILE A 46 -8.44 -4.38 -7.46
CA ILE A 46 -9.88 -4.61 -7.26
C ILE A 46 -10.69 -3.50 -7.96
N LEU A 47 -10.34 -2.22 -7.75
CA LEU A 47 -11.02 -1.08 -8.39
C LEU A 47 -10.88 -1.12 -9.92
N GLU A 48 -9.73 -1.52 -10.44
CA GLU A 48 -9.50 -1.74 -11.88
C GLU A 48 -10.46 -2.80 -12.44
N ALA A 49 -10.61 -3.92 -11.73
CA ALA A 49 -11.55 -4.99 -12.16
C ALA A 49 -13.02 -4.55 -12.11
N MET A 50 -13.37 -3.62 -11.22
CA MET A 50 -14.70 -2.99 -11.15
C MET A 50 -14.94 -1.96 -12.25
N LYS A 51 -13.92 -1.62 -13.05
CA LYS A 51 -14.02 -0.62 -14.15
C LYS A 51 -14.50 0.77 -13.69
N LEU A 52 -14.07 1.21 -12.50
CA LEU A 52 -14.51 2.50 -11.93
C LEU A 52 -13.83 3.71 -12.59
N GLY A 53 -12.83 3.50 -13.45
CA GLY A 53 -12.16 4.55 -14.22
C GLY A 53 -10.97 5.20 -13.50
N GLU A 54 -10.29 6.08 -14.24
CA GLU A 54 -9.02 6.70 -13.82
C GLU A 54 -9.20 7.64 -12.63
N ASN A 55 -10.28 8.41 -12.58
CA ASN A 55 -10.57 9.33 -11.48
C ASN A 55 -10.73 8.59 -10.15
N ALA A 56 -11.43 7.45 -10.15
CA ALA A 56 -11.57 6.62 -8.96
C ALA A 56 -10.22 6.06 -8.51
N ARG A 57 -9.35 5.67 -9.46
CA ARG A 57 -8.00 5.19 -9.17
C ARG A 57 -7.13 6.30 -8.59
N ALA A 58 -7.14 7.50 -9.18
CA ALA A 58 -6.39 8.65 -8.67
C ALA A 58 -6.82 9.02 -7.24
N SER A 59 -8.14 9.14 -7.01
CA SER A 59 -8.70 9.40 -5.68
C SER A 59 -8.32 8.32 -4.68
N PHE A 60 -8.35 7.05 -5.07
CA PHE A 60 -7.95 5.93 -4.22
C PHE A 60 -6.49 6.05 -3.81
N ILE A 61 -5.57 6.29 -4.75
CA ILE A 61 -4.13 6.42 -4.47
C ILE A 61 -3.86 7.59 -3.53
N THR A 62 -4.50 8.75 -3.76
CA THR A 62 -4.37 9.93 -2.90
C THR A 62 -4.83 9.61 -1.47
N ARG A 63 -5.95 8.92 -1.31
CA ARG A 63 -6.45 8.53 0.02
C ARG A 63 -5.56 7.47 0.68
N CYS A 64 -4.99 6.54 -0.08
CA CYS A 64 -3.99 5.60 0.44
C CYS A 64 -2.74 6.33 0.95
N ALA A 65 -2.24 7.34 0.23
CA ALA A 65 -1.12 8.16 0.67
C ALA A 65 -1.44 8.87 2.00
N SER A 66 -2.64 9.44 2.13
CA SER A 66 -3.11 10.08 3.37
C SER A 66 -3.20 9.09 4.54
N GLU A 67 -3.70 7.86 4.31
CA GLU A 67 -3.70 6.82 5.35
C GLU A 67 -2.28 6.38 5.74
N MET A 68 -1.37 6.26 4.77
CA MET A 68 0.03 5.93 5.05
C MET A 68 0.70 7.02 5.90
N GLN A 69 0.49 8.30 5.56
CA GLN A 69 1.01 9.43 6.32
C GLN A 69 0.47 9.42 7.76
N PHE A 70 -0.83 9.24 7.92
CA PHE A 70 -1.48 9.15 9.23
C PHE A 70 -0.92 7.98 10.06
N MET A 71 -0.73 6.82 9.46
CA MET A 71 -0.14 5.64 10.08
C MET A 71 1.28 5.92 10.58
N LEU A 72 2.12 6.55 9.76
CA LEU A 72 3.48 6.93 10.16
C LEU A 72 3.46 7.89 11.34
N LYS A 73 2.61 8.92 11.28
CA LYS A 73 2.48 9.93 12.34
C LYS A 73 2.03 9.29 13.67
N GLN A 74 1.02 8.44 13.65
CA GLN A 74 0.57 7.72 14.86
C GLN A 74 1.65 6.81 15.47
N SER A 75 2.53 6.30 14.65
CA SER A 75 3.60 5.38 15.07
C SER A 75 4.92 6.10 15.43
N ASN A 76 4.90 7.44 15.54
CA ASN A 76 6.10 8.26 15.77
C ASN A 76 7.21 8.00 14.74
N LEU A 77 6.83 7.68 13.50
CA LEU A 77 7.73 7.55 12.36
C LEU A 77 7.71 8.84 11.54
N ASN A 78 8.74 9.01 10.70
CA ASN A 78 8.84 10.22 9.86
C ASN A 78 7.77 10.21 8.76
N ASP A 79 6.65 10.91 8.99
CA ASP A 79 5.52 11.00 8.08
C ASP A 79 5.80 11.81 6.81
N GLN A 80 6.78 12.73 6.82
CA GLN A 80 7.20 13.46 5.62
C GLN A 80 7.83 12.55 4.56
N LYS A 81 8.29 11.35 4.95
CA LYS A 81 8.81 10.35 4.00
C LYS A 81 7.74 9.81 3.05
N ILE A 82 6.46 10.08 3.29
CA ILE A 82 5.41 9.78 2.31
C ILE A 82 5.64 10.50 0.97
N LEU A 83 6.20 11.71 0.98
CA LEU A 83 6.49 12.50 -0.22
C LEU A 83 7.78 12.08 -0.96
N SER A 84 8.45 11.03 -0.51
CA SER A 84 9.66 10.50 -1.16
C SER A 84 9.33 9.53 -2.29
N LEU A 85 10.38 9.16 -3.07
CA LEU A 85 10.27 8.10 -4.08
C LEU A 85 9.85 6.77 -3.48
N ALA A 86 10.33 6.43 -2.28
CA ALA A 86 9.96 5.22 -1.55
C ALA A 86 8.56 5.31 -0.90
N GLY A 87 7.98 6.49 -0.81
CA GLY A 87 6.63 6.74 -0.35
C GLY A 87 5.65 6.80 -1.52
N ILE A 88 5.24 8.03 -1.90
CA ILE A 88 4.22 8.25 -2.94
C ILE A 88 4.67 7.74 -4.31
N GLY A 89 5.94 7.83 -4.65
CA GLY A 89 6.45 7.34 -5.93
C GLY A 89 6.22 5.84 -6.09
N ASP A 90 6.61 5.06 -5.09
CA ASP A 90 6.47 3.61 -5.11
C ASP A 90 5.00 3.16 -4.92
N LEU A 91 4.20 3.93 -4.17
CA LEU A 91 2.75 3.71 -4.07
C LEU A 91 2.08 3.87 -5.44
N VAL A 92 2.31 4.99 -6.13
CA VAL A 92 1.74 5.26 -7.46
C VAL A 92 2.16 4.19 -8.45
N LEU A 93 3.46 3.88 -8.53
CA LEU A 93 3.99 2.84 -9.40
C LEU A 93 3.30 1.49 -9.16
N THR A 94 3.22 1.07 -7.87
CA THR A 94 2.72 -0.25 -7.50
C THR A 94 1.21 -0.37 -7.71
N CYS A 95 0.45 0.72 -7.48
CA CYS A 95 -1.01 0.78 -7.66
C CYS A 95 -1.46 1.01 -9.11
N SER A 96 -0.55 1.40 -10.02
CA SER A 96 -0.90 1.69 -11.42
C SER A 96 -0.30 0.68 -12.40
N SER A 97 0.71 -0.08 -12.00
CA SER A 97 1.44 -0.97 -12.91
C SER A 97 0.79 -2.34 -13.03
N LYS A 98 0.44 -2.72 -14.26
CA LYS A 98 0.01 -4.09 -14.59
C LYS A 98 1.09 -5.16 -14.30
N LYS A 99 2.36 -4.75 -14.17
CA LYS A 99 3.48 -5.63 -13.80
C LYS A 99 3.52 -5.89 -12.29
N SER A 100 2.83 -5.10 -11.47
CA SER A 100 2.74 -5.34 -10.03
C SER A 100 1.97 -6.64 -9.77
N ARG A 101 2.61 -7.58 -9.07
CA ARG A 101 1.98 -8.86 -8.67
C ARG A 101 0.76 -8.64 -7.78
N ASN A 102 0.84 -7.68 -6.85
CA ASN A 102 -0.24 -7.36 -5.94
C ASN A 102 -1.43 -6.70 -6.66
N PHE A 103 -1.18 -5.76 -7.57
CA PHE A 103 -2.22 -5.19 -8.42
C PHE A 103 -2.89 -6.26 -9.29
N SER A 104 -2.10 -7.09 -9.97
CA SER A 104 -2.61 -8.18 -10.82
C SER A 104 -3.39 -9.21 -10.01
N PHE A 105 -2.97 -9.50 -8.79
CA PHE A 105 -3.72 -10.34 -7.85
C PHE A 105 -5.08 -9.72 -7.52
N GLY A 106 -5.11 -8.44 -7.10
CA GLY A 106 -6.35 -7.71 -6.79
C GLY A 106 -7.33 -7.72 -7.97
N LYS A 107 -6.82 -7.51 -9.19
CA LYS A 107 -7.63 -7.57 -10.41
C LYS A 107 -8.27 -8.95 -10.64
N LYS A 108 -7.55 -10.02 -10.39
CA LYS A 108 -8.05 -11.40 -10.53
C LYS A 108 -8.98 -11.80 -9.38
N PHE A 109 -8.79 -11.18 -8.22
CA PHE A 109 -9.47 -11.55 -6.97
C PHE A 109 -11.00 -11.51 -7.08
N ILE A 110 -11.56 -10.51 -7.77
CA ILE A 110 -13.02 -10.40 -7.97
C ILE A 110 -13.60 -11.63 -8.65
N PHE A 111 -12.91 -12.16 -9.65
CA PHE A 111 -13.33 -13.36 -10.37
C PHE A 111 -13.16 -14.63 -9.52
N MET A 112 -12.17 -14.63 -8.62
CA MET A 112 -11.91 -15.76 -7.71
C MET A 112 -12.91 -15.82 -6.54
N GLN A 113 -13.44 -14.68 -6.07
CA GLN A 113 -14.49 -14.63 -5.05
C GLN A 113 -15.75 -15.42 -5.47
N SER A 114 -16.05 -15.41 -6.75
CA SER A 114 -17.13 -16.21 -7.31
C SER A 114 -16.88 -17.73 -7.26
N ALA A 115 -15.62 -18.16 -7.10
CA ALA A 115 -15.19 -19.55 -7.23
C ALA A 115 -14.93 -20.30 -5.91
N LYS A 116 -15.28 -19.76 -4.73
CA LYS A 116 -15.11 -20.38 -3.37
C LYS A 116 -13.71 -20.90 -2.99
N ASN A 117 -12.64 -20.56 -3.73
CA ASN A 117 -11.30 -21.10 -3.53
C ASN A 117 -10.26 -20.12 -2.94
N LEU A 118 -10.70 -19.16 -2.13
CA LEU A 118 -9.86 -18.07 -1.64
C LEU A 118 -8.84 -18.45 -0.55
N SER A 119 -9.12 -19.49 0.21
CA SER A 119 -8.30 -19.85 1.39
C SER A 119 -6.96 -20.52 1.07
N LYS A 120 -6.68 -20.80 -0.20
CA LYS A 120 -5.46 -21.54 -0.63
C LYS A 120 -4.42 -20.69 -1.37
N ASN A 121 -4.66 -19.39 -1.57
CA ASN A 121 -3.73 -18.57 -2.35
C ASN A 121 -2.62 -17.98 -1.47
N LYS A 122 -1.37 -18.42 -1.68
CA LYS A 122 -0.18 -17.98 -0.92
C LYS A 122 -0.07 -16.44 -0.86
N THR A 123 -0.28 -15.73 -1.96
CA THR A 123 -0.18 -14.26 -2.02
C THR A 123 -1.17 -13.57 -1.09
N THR A 124 -2.39 -14.11 -0.96
CA THR A 124 -3.41 -13.60 -0.03
C THR A 124 -2.98 -13.77 1.42
N ILE A 125 -2.42 -14.93 1.74
CA ILE A 125 -1.96 -15.27 3.10
C ILE A 125 -0.77 -14.40 3.50
N GLU A 126 0.20 -14.22 2.62
CA GLU A 126 1.38 -13.37 2.86
C GLU A 126 1.00 -11.90 3.06
N GLY A 127 0.11 -11.36 2.21
CA GLY A 127 -0.40 -10.00 2.35
C GLY A 127 -1.13 -9.77 3.66
N LEU A 128 -2.02 -10.69 4.07
CA LEU A 128 -2.72 -10.61 5.35
C LEU A 128 -1.78 -10.71 6.55
N ASN A 129 -0.83 -11.64 6.50
CA ASN A 129 0.16 -11.79 7.57
C ASN A 129 1.02 -10.54 7.73
N SER A 130 1.44 -9.94 6.62
CA SER A 130 2.20 -8.68 6.62
C SER A 130 1.41 -7.54 7.27
N ILE A 131 0.10 -7.41 6.95
CA ILE A 131 -0.76 -6.43 7.60
C ILE A 131 -0.89 -6.67 9.09
N MET A 132 -1.15 -7.91 9.49
CA MET A 132 -1.32 -8.25 10.91
C MET A 132 -0.05 -8.01 11.71
N THR A 133 1.12 -8.29 11.11
CA THR A 133 2.41 -7.97 11.71
C THR A 133 2.60 -6.47 11.88
N ILE A 134 2.39 -5.67 10.84
CA ILE A 134 2.50 -4.21 10.92
C ILE A 134 1.50 -3.65 11.93
N LYS A 135 0.24 -4.09 11.91
CA LYS A 135 -0.75 -3.68 12.90
C LYS A 135 -0.25 -3.89 14.32
N LYS A 136 0.32 -5.06 14.60
CA LYS A 136 0.83 -5.40 15.94
C LYS A 136 2.08 -4.57 16.29
N VAL A 137 3.04 -4.48 15.38
CA VAL A 137 4.32 -3.77 15.60
C VAL A 137 4.11 -2.28 15.81
N LEU A 138 3.20 -1.67 15.05
CA LEU A 138 2.91 -0.23 15.11
C LEU A 138 1.72 0.11 16.02
N ASN A 139 1.11 -0.87 16.68
CA ASN A 139 -0.08 -0.69 17.53
C ASN A 139 -1.21 0.10 16.82
N LEU A 140 -1.49 -0.23 15.55
CA LEU A 140 -2.43 0.52 14.73
C LEU A 140 -3.88 0.22 15.09
N ASN A 141 -4.68 1.29 15.19
CA ASN A 141 -6.12 1.18 15.25
C ASN A 141 -6.71 1.14 13.82
N LEU A 142 -7.16 -0.02 13.37
CA LEU A 142 -7.73 -0.18 12.03
C LEU A 142 -8.99 0.67 11.77
N LYS A 143 -9.69 1.14 12.83
CA LYS A 143 -10.85 2.04 12.67
C LYS A 143 -10.48 3.37 12.02
N ASP A 144 -9.24 3.81 12.21
CA ASP A 144 -8.71 5.06 11.68
C ASP A 144 -8.13 4.92 10.27
N LEU A 145 -8.06 3.67 9.75
CA LEU A 145 -7.50 3.29 8.45
C LEU A 145 -8.58 2.61 7.58
N PRO A 146 -9.58 3.37 7.13
CA PRO A 146 -10.77 2.80 6.49
C PRO A 146 -10.49 2.09 5.18
N ILE A 147 -9.57 2.57 4.33
CA ILE A 147 -9.25 1.91 3.07
C ILE A 147 -8.52 0.59 3.34
N LEU A 148 -7.52 0.63 4.23
CA LEU A 148 -6.80 -0.58 4.64
C LEU A 148 -7.77 -1.61 5.22
N THR A 149 -8.70 -1.17 6.09
CA THR A 149 -9.72 -2.02 6.70
C THR A 149 -10.65 -2.63 5.67
N SER A 150 -11.12 -1.85 4.69
CA SER A 150 -11.97 -2.35 3.61
C SER A 150 -11.25 -3.40 2.76
N ILE A 151 -9.98 -3.19 2.42
CA ILE A 151 -9.19 -4.19 1.67
C ILE A 151 -9.08 -5.49 2.48
N ILE A 152 -8.76 -5.41 3.78
CA ILE A 152 -8.70 -6.57 4.67
C ILE A 152 -10.05 -7.32 4.69
N ASN A 153 -11.15 -6.58 4.82
CA ASN A 153 -12.50 -7.13 4.84
C ASN A 153 -12.83 -7.88 3.55
N VAL A 154 -12.49 -7.29 2.40
CA VAL A 154 -12.69 -7.91 1.09
C VAL A 154 -11.86 -9.20 0.97
N ILE A 155 -10.59 -9.16 1.36
CA ILE A 155 -9.71 -10.34 1.34
C ILE A 155 -10.27 -11.45 2.26
N LYS A 156 -10.90 -11.09 3.37
CA LYS A 156 -11.58 -12.01 4.29
C LYS A 156 -12.96 -12.49 3.80
N GLY A 157 -13.36 -12.13 2.60
CA GLY A 157 -14.59 -12.62 1.96
C GLY A 157 -15.81 -11.70 2.05
N LYS A 158 -15.67 -10.47 2.58
CA LYS A 158 -16.77 -9.51 2.54
C LYS A 158 -17.00 -8.99 1.11
N SER A 159 -18.23 -8.60 0.82
CA SER A 159 -18.63 -8.07 -0.48
C SER A 159 -17.85 -6.80 -0.84
N VAL A 160 -17.18 -6.81 -1.99
CA VAL A 160 -16.47 -5.65 -2.55
C VAL A 160 -17.41 -4.46 -2.70
N LYS A 161 -18.60 -4.68 -3.28
CA LYS A 161 -19.62 -3.63 -3.49
C LYS A 161 -20.01 -2.95 -2.18
N ASN A 162 -20.21 -3.74 -1.11
CA ASN A 162 -20.58 -3.20 0.19
C ASN A 162 -19.43 -2.40 0.81
N GLU A 163 -18.19 -2.89 0.73
CA GLU A 163 -17.02 -2.17 1.28
C GLU A 163 -16.78 -0.84 0.50
N VAL A 164 -16.92 -0.83 -0.81
CA VAL A 164 -16.83 0.43 -1.61
C VAL A 164 -17.95 1.39 -1.21
N ASN A 165 -19.20 0.94 -1.12
CA ASN A 165 -20.31 1.77 -0.69
C ASN A 165 -20.09 2.33 0.73
N ASN A 166 -19.56 1.54 1.65
CA ASN A 166 -19.25 2.00 3.01
C ASN A 166 -18.18 3.11 3.00
N LEU A 167 -17.16 3.01 2.14
CA LEU A 167 -16.16 4.06 1.99
C LEU A 167 -16.78 5.35 1.44
N LEU A 168 -17.67 5.26 0.45
CA LEU A 168 -18.33 6.42 -0.16
C LEU A 168 -19.33 7.11 0.77
N ARG A 169 -20.00 6.37 1.66
CA ARG A 169 -21.01 6.90 2.61
C ARG A 169 -20.41 7.47 3.90
N ARG A 170 -19.09 7.53 4.01
CA ARG A 170 -18.45 8.14 5.19
C ARG A 170 -18.79 9.62 5.29
N LYS A 171 -18.87 10.14 6.55
CA LYS A 171 -19.10 11.56 6.80
C LYS A 171 -18.11 12.42 6.00
N PHE A 172 -18.61 13.50 5.44
CA PHE A 172 -17.77 14.48 4.76
C PHE A 172 -16.70 15.01 5.72
N LYS A 173 -15.48 15.14 5.19
CA LYS A 173 -14.36 15.79 5.88
C LYS A 173 -13.83 16.89 4.96
N TYR A 174 -13.38 17.99 5.54
CA TYR A 174 -12.57 18.97 4.83
C TYR A 174 -11.23 18.36 4.46
N GLU A 175 -10.71 18.71 3.31
CA GLU A 175 -9.35 18.35 2.86
C GLU A 175 -8.34 19.41 3.28
#